data_52f1fa4d73912372bba81281acbc1f28
#
_entry.id   52f1fa4d73912372bba81281acbc1f28
#
_cell.length_a   1.000
_cell.length_b   1.000
_cell.length_c   1.000
_cell.angle_alpha   90.00
_cell.angle_beta   90.00
_cell.angle_gamma   90.00
#
_symmetry.space_group_name_H-M   'P 1'
#
loop_
_entity.id
_entity.type
_entity.pdbx_description
1 polymer ?
#
loop_
_entity_poly.entity_id
_entity_poly.type
_entity_poly.pdbx_seq_one_letter_code
_entity_poly.pdbx_strand_id
1 'polypeptide(L)'
;MTRGHLELAVPSVVSEKTRRILQDLGLTDYEIKAYVSLLSHPSVQASEVSKDSDIPVSKIYEVLSNLERKGWVESQHSRPTKYFPKSPSTALQALRLRMEAELKSNEDHLLSELMPLYEQKEIQERPDIWIIRGDYNILAKVSESIDRCEKELLVVIPSALNAVIELIIPALTKVKSSGVNVRILMSGEITEKSLSKISSLAEARFKENMFGGGVIVDANEVVLLLGRSSESRESLSIWSDHAGLASFAKNYFEFLWIEAAPPAKTGD
;
A
#
# COMPACT_ATOMS: atom_id res chain seq x y z
N MET A 1 -11.58 -21.28 49.77
CA MET A 1 -11.35 -20.18 48.79
C MET A 1 -11.20 -20.81 47.43
N THR A 2 -12.30 -20.95 46.73
CA THR A 2 -12.42 -21.57 45.40
C THR A 2 -12.13 -20.52 44.34
N ARG A 3 -11.03 -20.68 43.64
CA ARG A 3 -10.74 -19.86 42.43
C ARG A 3 -11.67 -20.34 41.31
N GLY A 4 -12.70 -19.57 41.04
CA GLY A 4 -13.52 -19.74 39.84
C GLY A 4 -12.68 -19.46 38.57
N HIS A 5 -12.44 -20.49 37.79
CA HIS A 5 -12.01 -20.32 36.43
C HIS A 5 -13.19 -19.68 35.65
N LEU A 6 -13.01 -18.43 35.23
CA LEU A 6 -13.85 -17.87 34.17
C LEU A 6 -13.49 -18.62 32.89
N GLU A 7 -14.28 -19.59 32.52
CA GLU A 7 -14.30 -20.21 31.19
C GLU A 7 -14.85 -19.15 30.22
N LEU A 8 -13.97 -18.38 29.64
CA LEU A 8 -14.31 -17.52 28.49
C LEU A 8 -14.69 -18.48 27.34
N ALA A 9 -15.99 -18.60 27.11
CA ALA A 9 -16.51 -19.28 25.93
C ALA A 9 -15.94 -18.59 24.66
N VAL A 10 -14.90 -19.19 24.06
CA VAL A 10 -14.34 -18.76 22.78
C VAL A 10 -15.40 -19.06 21.72
N PRO A 11 -15.84 -18.07 20.93
CA PRO A 11 -16.80 -18.34 19.86
C PRO A 11 -16.18 -19.35 18.88
N SER A 12 -16.77 -20.53 18.80
CA SER A 12 -16.34 -21.64 17.95
C SER A 12 -16.51 -21.40 16.44
N VAL A 13 -16.95 -20.22 16.04
CA VAL A 13 -17.25 -19.91 14.64
C VAL A 13 -16.57 -18.62 14.25
N VAL A 14 -15.58 -18.76 13.37
CA VAL A 14 -14.93 -17.63 12.70
C VAL A 14 -15.93 -17.03 11.70
N SER A 15 -16.04 -15.70 11.64
CA SER A 15 -16.95 -15.03 10.70
C SER A 15 -16.58 -15.35 9.24
N GLU A 16 -17.57 -15.36 8.35
CA GLU A 16 -17.34 -15.56 6.91
C GLU A 16 -16.31 -14.55 6.33
N LYS A 17 -16.31 -13.33 6.84
CA LYS A 17 -15.33 -12.32 6.46
C LYS A 17 -13.91 -12.76 6.82
N THR A 18 -13.70 -13.21 8.05
CA THR A 18 -12.38 -13.69 8.53
C THR A 18 -11.95 -14.94 7.75
N ARG A 19 -12.88 -15.84 7.45
CA ARG A 19 -12.60 -17.04 6.65
C ARG A 19 -12.09 -16.68 5.26
N ARG A 20 -12.77 -15.77 4.55
CA ARG A 20 -12.34 -15.29 3.23
C ARG A 20 -10.95 -14.64 3.28
N ILE A 21 -10.70 -13.79 4.27
CA ILE A 21 -9.38 -13.18 4.45
C ILE A 21 -8.29 -14.24 4.64
N LEU A 22 -8.53 -15.27 5.45
CA LEU A 22 -7.56 -16.36 5.65
C LEU A 22 -7.33 -17.17 4.36
N GLN A 23 -8.38 -17.36 3.54
CA GLN A 23 -8.25 -17.99 2.22
C GLN A 23 -7.42 -17.13 1.26
N ASP A 24 -7.65 -15.82 1.21
CA ASP A 24 -6.87 -14.87 0.41
C ASP A 24 -5.39 -14.83 0.85
N LEU A 25 -5.12 -15.10 2.13
CA LEU A 25 -3.79 -15.27 2.69
C LEU A 25 -3.18 -16.67 2.44
N GLY A 26 -3.89 -17.52 1.67
CA GLY A 26 -3.38 -18.81 1.19
C GLY A 26 -3.64 -20.00 2.11
N LEU A 27 -4.60 -19.92 3.05
CA LEU A 27 -5.04 -21.08 3.83
C LEU A 27 -6.21 -21.78 3.13
N THR A 28 -6.18 -23.11 3.12
CA THR A 28 -7.31 -23.93 2.68
C THR A 28 -8.38 -24.01 3.76
N ASP A 29 -9.60 -24.41 3.41
CA ASP A 29 -10.70 -24.59 4.36
C ASP A 29 -10.35 -25.56 5.49
N TYR A 30 -9.64 -26.65 5.20
CA TYR A 30 -9.21 -27.58 6.23
C TYR A 30 -8.11 -27.00 7.14
N GLU A 31 -7.20 -26.20 6.60
CA GLU A 31 -6.20 -25.51 7.39
C GLU A 31 -6.82 -24.48 8.33
N ILE A 32 -7.85 -23.73 7.87
CA ILE A 32 -8.59 -22.78 8.69
C ILE A 32 -9.31 -23.51 9.83
N LYS A 33 -10.03 -24.59 9.52
CA LYS A 33 -10.73 -25.39 10.53
C LYS A 33 -9.77 -25.96 11.59
N ALA A 34 -8.64 -26.54 11.15
CA ALA A 34 -7.63 -27.09 12.04
C ALA A 34 -6.99 -26.03 12.95
N TYR A 35 -6.67 -24.86 12.37
CA TYR A 35 -6.06 -23.78 13.15
C TYR A 35 -7.05 -23.20 14.19
N VAL A 36 -8.30 -23.02 13.83
CA VAL A 36 -9.36 -22.56 14.77
C VAL A 36 -9.57 -23.57 15.89
N SER A 37 -9.62 -24.87 15.59
CA SER A 37 -9.70 -25.91 16.60
C SER A 37 -8.50 -25.86 17.57
N LEU A 38 -7.29 -25.69 17.04
CA LEU A 38 -6.08 -25.54 17.85
C LEU A 38 -6.10 -24.31 18.76
N LEU A 39 -6.68 -23.18 18.33
CA LEU A 39 -6.81 -21.99 19.16
C LEU A 39 -7.68 -22.22 20.39
N SER A 40 -8.64 -23.15 20.32
CA SER A 40 -9.48 -23.53 21.44
C SER A 40 -8.80 -24.52 22.39
N HIS A 41 -7.74 -25.21 21.93
CA HIS A 41 -7.06 -26.26 22.68
C HIS A 41 -5.53 -26.08 22.55
N PRO A 42 -4.85 -25.54 23.54
CA PRO A 42 -3.45 -25.10 23.41
C PRO A 42 -2.39 -26.19 23.24
N SER A 43 -2.76 -27.47 23.33
CA SER A 43 -1.82 -28.60 23.16
C SER A 43 -2.60 -29.88 22.89
N VAL A 44 -2.71 -30.27 21.63
CA VAL A 44 -3.49 -31.45 21.23
C VAL A 44 -2.77 -32.33 20.20
N GLN A 45 -3.21 -33.59 20.15
CA GLN A 45 -2.75 -34.56 19.15
C GLN A 45 -3.53 -34.40 17.83
N ALA A 46 -2.97 -34.86 16.73
CA ALA A 46 -3.62 -34.82 15.42
C ALA A 46 -5.00 -35.48 15.39
N SER A 47 -5.21 -36.56 16.15
CA SER A 47 -6.49 -37.28 16.25
C SER A 47 -7.58 -36.44 16.93
N GLU A 48 -7.21 -35.61 17.91
CA GLU A 48 -8.13 -34.71 18.61
C GLU A 48 -8.52 -33.56 17.70
N VAL A 49 -7.54 -32.94 17.00
CA VAL A 49 -7.81 -31.91 16.00
C VAL A 49 -8.73 -32.42 14.89
N SER A 50 -8.47 -33.65 14.38
CA SER A 50 -9.31 -34.30 13.36
C SER A 50 -10.75 -34.43 13.78
N LYS A 51 -10.99 -34.87 15.02
CA LYS A 51 -12.33 -35.03 15.59
C LYS A 51 -13.06 -33.72 15.80
N ASP A 52 -12.36 -32.72 16.33
CA ASP A 52 -12.92 -31.43 16.69
C ASP A 52 -13.22 -30.56 15.46
N SER A 53 -12.37 -30.63 14.44
CA SER A 53 -12.50 -29.84 13.21
C SER A 53 -13.27 -30.53 12.07
N ASP A 54 -13.75 -31.76 12.28
CA ASP A 54 -14.40 -32.60 11.26
C ASP A 54 -13.55 -32.77 9.97
N ILE A 55 -12.23 -33.00 10.19
CA ILE A 55 -11.28 -33.28 9.11
C ILE A 55 -10.96 -34.79 9.13
N PRO A 56 -11.04 -35.50 8.00
CA PRO A 56 -10.71 -36.92 7.94
C PRO A 56 -9.30 -37.23 8.47
N VAL A 57 -9.17 -38.28 9.29
CA VAL A 57 -7.88 -38.72 9.88
C VAL A 57 -6.80 -38.90 8.81
N SER A 58 -7.17 -39.36 7.63
CA SER A 58 -6.26 -39.51 6.49
C SER A 58 -5.66 -38.20 5.97
N LYS A 59 -6.28 -37.04 6.26
CA LYS A 59 -5.84 -35.70 5.79
C LYS A 59 -5.25 -34.85 6.89
N ILE A 60 -5.56 -35.11 8.16
CA ILE A 60 -5.17 -34.21 9.25
C ILE A 60 -3.66 -33.99 9.37
N TYR A 61 -2.86 -35.04 9.15
CA TYR A 61 -1.40 -34.93 9.23
C TYR A 61 -0.83 -34.05 8.13
N GLU A 62 -1.37 -34.14 6.91
CA GLU A 62 -1.00 -33.27 5.80
C GLU A 62 -1.40 -31.81 6.10
N VAL A 63 -2.61 -31.59 6.61
CA VAL A 63 -3.12 -30.27 6.98
C VAL A 63 -2.24 -29.62 8.06
N LEU A 64 -1.92 -30.34 9.12
CA LEU A 64 -1.05 -29.85 10.21
C LEU A 64 0.38 -29.59 9.75
N SER A 65 0.95 -30.45 8.89
CA SER A 65 2.25 -30.22 8.27
C SER A 65 2.28 -28.98 7.39
N ASN A 66 1.21 -28.74 6.62
CA ASN A 66 1.07 -27.53 5.82
C ASN A 66 0.95 -26.28 6.69
N LEU A 67 0.18 -26.30 7.77
CA LEU A 67 0.08 -25.21 8.74
C LEU A 67 1.42 -24.90 9.40
N GLU A 68 2.18 -25.95 9.75
CA GLU A 68 3.52 -25.80 10.32
C GLU A 68 4.48 -25.16 9.31
N ARG A 69 4.50 -25.63 8.06
CA ARG A 69 5.29 -25.06 6.98
C ARG A 69 4.91 -23.60 6.67
N LYS A 70 3.63 -23.27 6.78
CA LYS A 70 3.12 -21.90 6.61
C LYS A 70 3.37 -21.01 7.84
N GLY A 71 3.81 -21.59 8.96
CA GLY A 71 4.16 -20.85 10.17
C GLY A 71 2.98 -20.52 11.09
N TRP A 72 1.84 -21.21 10.96
CA TRP A 72 0.65 -21.03 11.80
C TRP A 72 0.63 -21.94 13.02
N VAL A 73 1.37 -23.06 12.97
CA VAL A 73 1.40 -24.09 14.00
C VAL A 73 2.85 -24.49 14.27
N GLU A 74 3.14 -24.95 15.46
CA GLU A 74 4.38 -25.61 15.84
C GLU A 74 4.09 -27.03 16.31
N SER A 75 5.00 -27.97 16.01
CA SER A 75 4.91 -29.33 16.52
C SER A 75 6.01 -29.60 17.53
N GLN A 76 5.66 -30.32 18.60
CA GLN A 76 6.61 -30.95 19.51
C GLN A 76 6.70 -32.41 19.16
N HIS A 77 7.87 -32.87 18.68
CA HIS A 77 8.14 -34.24 18.34
C HIS A 77 8.28 -35.14 19.59
N SER A 78 7.14 -35.29 20.28
CA SER A 78 6.99 -36.28 21.38
C SER A 78 6.28 -37.54 20.86
N ARG A 79 6.14 -38.54 21.68
CA ARG A 79 5.29 -39.70 21.36
C ARG A 79 4.13 -39.74 22.34
N PRO A 80 2.91 -39.36 21.90
CA PRO A 80 2.49 -38.86 20.56
C PRO A 80 2.92 -37.43 20.30
N THR A 81 3.01 -37.01 19.00
CA THR A 81 3.31 -35.65 18.57
C THR A 81 2.19 -34.69 18.99
N LYS A 82 2.56 -33.58 19.59
CA LYS A 82 1.65 -32.51 19.99
C LYS A 82 1.79 -31.29 19.12
N TYR A 83 0.68 -30.62 18.83
CA TYR A 83 0.60 -29.43 18.00
C TYR A 83 0.15 -28.24 18.83
N PHE A 84 0.75 -27.07 18.56
CA PHE A 84 0.52 -25.81 19.26
C PHE A 84 0.21 -24.72 18.25
N PRO A 85 -0.88 -23.97 18.40
CA PRO A 85 -1.14 -22.83 17.52
C PRO A 85 -0.17 -21.70 17.87
N LYS A 86 0.41 -21.07 16.84
CA LYS A 86 1.06 -19.76 17.02
C LYS A 86 -0.03 -18.69 17.20
N SER A 87 0.31 -17.59 17.88
CA SER A 87 -0.62 -16.49 17.97
C SER A 87 -0.92 -15.93 16.57
N PRO A 88 -2.14 -15.46 16.28
CA PRO A 88 -2.46 -14.86 14.98
C PRO A 88 -1.49 -13.73 14.58
N SER A 89 -1.05 -12.91 15.53
CA SER A 89 -0.07 -11.85 15.28
C SER A 89 1.28 -12.40 14.82
N THR A 90 1.80 -13.44 15.48
CA THR A 90 3.07 -14.07 15.10
C THR A 90 2.98 -14.76 13.74
N ALA A 91 1.86 -15.46 13.48
CA ALA A 91 1.65 -16.13 12.20
C ALA A 91 1.54 -15.14 11.03
N LEU A 92 0.82 -14.03 11.22
CA LEU A 92 0.71 -12.97 10.22
C LEU A 92 2.04 -12.25 9.98
N GLN A 93 2.85 -12.03 11.02
CA GLN A 93 4.18 -11.46 10.86
C GLN A 93 5.10 -12.37 10.04
N ALA A 94 5.11 -13.68 10.32
CA ALA A 94 5.87 -14.64 9.56
C ALA A 94 5.42 -14.72 8.09
N LEU A 95 4.11 -14.70 7.85
CA LEU A 95 3.54 -14.65 6.51
C LEU A 95 3.98 -13.40 5.75
N ARG A 96 3.90 -12.22 6.38
CA ARG A 96 4.34 -10.96 5.77
C ARG A 96 5.79 -11.00 5.35
N LEU A 97 6.69 -11.42 6.24
CA LEU A 97 8.13 -11.53 5.92
C LEU A 97 8.39 -12.48 4.75
N ARG A 98 7.67 -13.61 4.67
CA ARG A 98 7.78 -14.54 3.55
C ARG A 98 7.30 -13.91 2.25
N MET A 99 6.13 -13.24 2.25
CA MET A 99 5.59 -12.58 1.06
C MET A 99 6.51 -11.45 0.56
N GLU A 100 7.10 -10.67 1.46
CA GLU A 100 8.08 -9.64 1.12
C GLU A 100 9.34 -10.25 0.47
N ALA A 101 9.84 -11.36 1.01
CA ALA A 101 11.01 -12.05 0.47
C ALA A 101 10.73 -12.69 -0.91
N GLU A 102 9.57 -13.34 -1.07
CA GLU A 102 9.13 -13.93 -2.34
C GLU A 102 8.93 -12.85 -3.42
N LEU A 103 8.29 -11.73 -3.05
CA LEU A 103 8.10 -10.59 -3.95
C LEU A 103 9.44 -10.04 -4.44
N LYS A 104 10.38 -9.80 -3.52
CA LYS A 104 11.71 -9.30 -3.87
C LYS A 104 12.48 -10.25 -4.78
N SER A 105 12.45 -11.55 -4.48
CA SER A 105 13.10 -12.56 -5.32
C SER A 105 12.51 -12.61 -6.73
N ASN A 106 11.19 -12.53 -6.85
CA ASN A 106 10.50 -12.52 -8.13
C ASN A 106 10.80 -11.23 -8.91
N GLU A 107 10.85 -10.07 -8.23
CA GLU A 107 11.21 -8.78 -8.81
C GLU A 107 12.63 -8.81 -9.38
N ASP A 108 13.61 -9.25 -8.60
CA ASP A 108 15.01 -9.39 -9.04
C ASP A 108 15.13 -10.29 -10.27
N HIS A 109 14.42 -11.41 -10.29
CA HIS A 109 14.40 -12.33 -11.42
C HIS A 109 13.78 -11.72 -12.68
N LEU A 110 12.60 -11.10 -12.54
CA LEU A 110 11.91 -10.44 -13.65
C LEU A 110 12.73 -9.30 -14.22
N LEU A 111 13.33 -8.47 -13.36
CA LEU A 111 14.18 -7.37 -13.81
C LEU A 111 15.41 -7.88 -14.57
N SER A 112 16.05 -8.94 -14.09
CA SER A 112 17.23 -9.51 -14.75
C SER A 112 16.95 -10.03 -16.17
N GLU A 113 15.73 -10.54 -16.41
CA GLU A 113 15.34 -11.05 -17.74
C GLU A 113 14.70 -10.01 -18.65
N LEU A 114 13.85 -9.13 -18.10
CA LEU A 114 13.05 -8.23 -18.91
C LEU A 114 13.74 -6.89 -19.21
N MET A 115 14.63 -6.40 -18.32
CA MET A 115 15.34 -5.13 -18.57
C MET A 115 16.19 -5.16 -19.84
N PRO A 116 17.00 -6.22 -20.13
CA PRO A 116 17.74 -6.28 -21.38
C PRO A 116 16.85 -6.26 -22.63
N LEU A 117 15.67 -6.89 -22.56
CA LEU A 117 14.71 -6.89 -23.67
C LEU A 117 14.05 -5.52 -23.86
N TYR A 118 13.82 -4.81 -22.78
CA TYR A 118 13.28 -3.45 -22.82
C TYR A 118 14.28 -2.44 -23.39
N GLU A 119 15.55 -2.54 -23.00
CA GLU A 119 16.64 -1.67 -23.45
C GLU A 119 17.02 -1.89 -24.92
N GLN A 120 16.82 -3.12 -25.45
CA GLN A 120 17.06 -3.44 -26.87
C GLN A 120 16.01 -2.83 -27.82
N LYS A 121 14.85 -2.40 -27.32
CA LYS A 121 13.91 -1.64 -28.14
C LYS A 121 14.49 -0.27 -28.38
N GLU A 122 15.04 -0.07 -29.59
CA GLU A 122 15.27 1.27 -30.13
C GLU A 122 14.04 2.14 -29.88
N ILE A 123 14.28 3.35 -29.42
CA ILE A 123 13.28 4.35 -29.08
C ILE A 123 12.44 4.63 -30.33
N GLN A 124 11.39 3.83 -30.55
CA GLN A 124 10.30 4.27 -31.41
C GLN A 124 9.80 5.59 -30.83
N GLU A 125 9.56 6.58 -31.66
CA GLU A 125 9.05 7.90 -31.27
C GLU A 125 7.98 7.73 -30.20
N ARG A 126 8.33 8.09 -28.96
CA ARG A 126 7.38 8.04 -27.85
C ARG A 126 6.41 9.20 -28.05
N PRO A 127 5.11 9.00 -27.95
CA PRO A 127 4.20 10.13 -27.99
C PRO A 127 4.53 11.10 -26.84
N ASP A 128 4.56 12.39 -27.13
CA ASP A 128 4.85 13.43 -26.13
C ASP A 128 3.79 13.52 -25.02
N ILE A 129 2.65 12.86 -25.20
CA ILE A 129 1.50 12.88 -24.28
C ILE A 129 0.97 11.46 -24.07
N TRP A 130 0.87 11.06 -22.83
CA TRP A 130 0.36 9.75 -22.40
C TRP A 130 -0.87 9.89 -21.51
N ILE A 131 -1.87 9.05 -21.73
CA ILE A 131 -3.02 8.93 -20.86
C ILE A 131 -2.79 7.77 -19.90
N ILE A 132 -2.81 8.04 -18.59
CA ILE A 132 -2.63 7.06 -17.53
C ILE A 132 -3.97 6.85 -16.83
N ARG A 133 -4.37 5.60 -16.64
CA ARG A 133 -5.60 5.19 -15.97
C ARG A 133 -5.31 4.38 -14.73
N GLY A 134 -6.16 4.54 -13.71
CA GLY A 134 -6.08 3.81 -12.45
C GLY A 134 -5.16 4.45 -11.42
N ASP A 135 -5.63 4.47 -10.17
CA ASP A 135 -4.99 5.19 -9.06
C ASP A 135 -3.54 4.75 -8.83
N TYR A 136 -3.27 3.42 -8.87
CA TYR A 136 -1.92 2.89 -8.65
C TYR A 136 -0.93 3.27 -9.76
N ASN A 137 -1.37 3.23 -11.01
CA ASN A 137 -0.51 3.60 -12.15
C ASN A 137 -0.17 5.10 -12.12
N ILE A 138 -1.15 5.93 -11.75
CA ILE A 138 -0.96 7.38 -11.61
C ILE A 138 0.03 7.66 -10.47
N LEU A 139 -0.13 7.02 -9.30
CA LEU A 139 0.78 7.17 -8.18
C LEU A 139 2.20 6.71 -8.51
N ALA A 140 2.34 5.59 -9.20
CA ALA A 140 3.64 5.09 -9.65
C ALA A 140 4.33 6.11 -10.55
N LYS A 141 3.59 6.69 -11.53
CA LYS A 141 4.14 7.70 -12.42
C LYS A 141 4.48 9.00 -11.72
N VAL A 142 3.64 9.46 -10.80
CA VAL A 142 3.95 10.64 -9.95
C VAL A 142 5.22 10.40 -9.14
N SER A 143 5.36 9.24 -8.50
CA SER A 143 6.57 8.90 -7.72
C SER A 143 7.82 8.85 -8.61
N GLU A 144 7.73 8.21 -9.77
CA GLU A 144 8.83 8.15 -10.76
C GLU A 144 9.26 9.54 -11.22
N SER A 145 8.29 10.44 -11.51
CA SER A 145 8.58 11.82 -11.92
C SER A 145 9.22 12.62 -10.79
N ILE A 146 8.73 12.48 -9.56
CA ILE A 146 9.31 13.14 -8.38
C ILE A 146 10.75 12.67 -8.13
N ASP A 147 11.01 11.36 -8.26
CA ASP A 147 12.35 10.78 -8.03
C ASP A 147 13.43 11.33 -8.98
N ARG A 148 13.03 11.83 -10.14
CA ARG A 148 13.92 12.45 -11.15
C ARG A 148 14.08 13.95 -10.98
N CYS A 149 13.39 14.56 -10.03
CA CYS A 149 13.41 16.00 -9.82
C CYS A 149 14.76 16.50 -9.29
N GLU A 150 15.35 17.47 -9.96
CA GLU A 150 16.67 18.01 -9.63
C GLU A 150 16.63 19.46 -9.09
N LYS A 151 15.65 20.28 -9.50
CA LYS A 151 15.64 21.72 -9.23
C LYS A 151 14.39 22.20 -8.54
N GLU A 152 13.22 21.94 -9.14
CA GLU A 152 11.94 22.49 -8.70
C GLU A 152 10.81 21.47 -8.84
N LEU A 153 10.08 21.28 -7.76
CA LEU A 153 8.88 20.46 -7.72
C LEU A 153 7.66 21.32 -7.35
N LEU A 154 6.69 21.38 -8.25
CA LEU A 154 5.41 22.06 -8.01
C LEU A 154 4.31 21.00 -7.91
N VAL A 155 3.56 21.03 -6.80
CA VAL A 155 2.52 20.01 -6.53
C VAL A 155 1.18 20.71 -6.31
N VAL A 156 0.14 20.19 -6.93
CA VAL A 156 -1.25 20.64 -6.73
C VAL A 156 -2.08 19.50 -6.18
N ILE A 157 -2.60 19.64 -4.97
CA ILE A 157 -3.39 18.63 -4.27
C ILE A 157 -4.83 19.14 -4.10
N PRO A 158 -5.78 18.67 -4.90
CA PRO A 158 -7.18 19.01 -4.73
C PRO A 158 -7.78 18.31 -3.50
N SER A 159 -8.84 18.86 -2.92
CA SER A 159 -9.45 18.45 -1.65
C SER A 159 -9.84 16.99 -1.53
N ALA A 160 -10.14 16.32 -2.63
CA ALA A 160 -10.55 14.91 -2.65
C ALA A 160 -9.39 13.92 -2.42
N LEU A 161 -8.15 14.38 -2.33
CA LEU A 161 -6.95 13.52 -2.37
C LEU A 161 -6.12 13.54 -1.07
N ASN A 162 -6.72 13.81 0.10
CA ASN A 162 -6.01 13.76 1.38
C ASN A 162 -5.28 12.43 1.63
N ALA A 163 -5.81 11.31 1.14
CA ALA A 163 -5.15 10.00 1.20
C ALA A 163 -3.84 9.95 0.39
N VAL A 164 -3.69 10.77 -0.64
CA VAL A 164 -2.49 10.83 -1.48
C VAL A 164 -1.35 11.53 -0.75
N ILE A 165 -1.64 12.45 0.17
CA ILE A 165 -0.62 13.18 0.93
C ILE A 165 0.31 12.20 1.67
N GLU A 166 -0.24 11.23 2.39
CA GLU A 166 0.57 10.26 3.13
C GLU A 166 1.44 9.39 2.19
N LEU A 167 0.99 9.17 0.97
CA LEU A 167 1.72 8.37 -0.03
C LEU A 167 2.89 9.14 -0.66
N ILE A 168 2.77 10.47 -0.82
CA ILE A 168 3.83 11.28 -1.45
C ILE A 168 4.85 11.82 -0.44
N ILE A 169 4.56 11.83 0.86
CA ILE A 169 5.48 12.34 1.91
C ILE A 169 6.88 11.71 1.81
N PRO A 170 7.07 10.39 1.64
CA PRO A 170 8.40 9.80 1.51
C PRO A 170 9.20 10.37 0.33
N ALA A 171 8.55 10.51 -0.83
CA ALA A 171 9.16 11.09 -2.02
C ALA A 171 9.53 12.58 -1.81
N LEU A 172 8.62 13.36 -1.22
CA LEU A 172 8.88 14.77 -0.87
C LEU A 172 10.06 14.92 0.10
N THR A 173 10.16 14.02 1.09
CA THR A 173 11.27 14.03 2.06
C THR A 173 12.61 13.78 1.36
N LYS A 174 12.67 12.82 0.45
CA LYS A 174 13.86 12.50 -0.34
C LYS A 174 14.28 13.70 -1.21
N VAL A 175 13.36 14.27 -1.96
CA VAL A 175 13.60 15.40 -2.86
C VAL A 175 14.04 16.64 -2.08
N LYS A 176 13.42 16.91 -0.93
CA LYS A 176 13.83 18.02 -0.05
C LYS A 176 15.25 17.86 0.46
N SER A 177 15.66 16.63 0.82
CA SER A 177 17.03 16.36 1.28
C SER A 177 18.07 16.58 0.19
N SER A 178 17.69 16.52 -1.08
CA SER A 178 18.53 16.83 -2.24
C SER A 178 18.60 18.32 -2.58
N GLY A 179 17.95 19.19 -1.80
CA GLY A 179 18.01 20.65 -1.98
C GLY A 179 17.04 21.20 -3.05
N VAL A 180 16.11 20.39 -3.52
CA VAL A 180 15.07 20.80 -4.49
C VAL A 180 14.11 21.83 -3.87
N ASN A 181 13.72 22.84 -4.64
CA ASN A 181 12.69 23.79 -4.24
C ASN A 181 11.30 23.16 -4.40
N VAL A 182 10.58 22.95 -3.30
CA VAL A 182 9.27 22.30 -3.30
C VAL A 182 8.19 23.31 -2.92
N ARG A 183 7.20 23.50 -3.80
CA ARG A 183 6.02 24.34 -3.56
C ARG A 183 4.75 23.54 -3.76
N ILE A 184 3.79 23.67 -2.84
CA ILE A 184 2.57 22.86 -2.83
C ILE A 184 1.33 23.79 -2.73
N LEU A 185 0.44 23.67 -3.69
CA LEU A 185 -0.91 24.21 -3.64
C LEU A 185 -1.88 23.16 -3.14
N MET A 186 -2.71 23.50 -2.17
CA MET A 186 -3.69 22.61 -1.58
C MET A 186 -5.07 23.25 -1.57
N SER A 187 -6.13 22.43 -1.62
CA SER A 187 -7.50 22.90 -1.40
C SER A 187 -8.25 21.97 -0.44
N GLY A 188 -9.26 22.54 0.24
CA GLY A 188 -10.10 21.79 1.17
C GLY A 188 -9.50 21.58 2.56
N GLU A 189 -10.17 20.75 3.35
CA GLU A 189 -9.76 20.46 4.73
C GLU A 189 -8.60 19.48 4.77
N ILE A 190 -7.52 19.87 5.40
CA ILE A 190 -6.32 19.06 5.62
C ILE A 190 -6.13 18.90 7.12
N THR A 191 -5.82 17.68 7.56
CA THR A 191 -5.55 17.42 8.98
C THR A 191 -4.32 18.19 9.45
N GLU A 192 -4.32 18.69 10.69
CA GLU A 192 -3.17 19.41 11.28
C GLU A 192 -1.88 18.62 11.17
N LYS A 193 -1.95 17.31 11.38
CA LYS A 193 -0.81 16.41 11.27
C LYS A 193 -0.21 16.40 9.86
N SER A 194 -1.04 16.32 8.82
CA SER A 194 -0.60 16.34 7.43
C SER A 194 -0.05 17.72 7.04
N LEU A 195 -0.70 18.77 7.49
CA LEU A 195 -0.25 20.15 7.25
C LEU A 195 1.12 20.42 7.88
N SER A 196 1.34 20.01 9.14
CA SER A 196 2.63 20.17 9.83
C SER A 196 3.76 19.45 9.08
N LYS A 197 3.51 18.21 8.61
CA LYS A 197 4.50 17.47 7.81
C LYS A 197 4.81 18.16 6.50
N ILE A 198 3.79 18.62 5.75
CA ILE A 198 3.97 19.31 4.47
C ILE A 198 4.75 20.60 4.67
N SER A 199 4.38 21.42 5.67
CA SER A 199 5.03 22.71 5.94
C SER A 199 6.50 22.58 6.34
N SER A 200 6.92 21.41 6.85
CA SER A 200 8.33 21.12 7.11
C SER A 200 9.13 20.78 5.85
N LEU A 201 8.46 20.32 4.79
CA LEU A 201 9.08 19.82 3.56
C LEU A 201 9.01 20.82 2.40
N ALA A 202 7.99 21.68 2.37
CA ALA A 202 7.66 22.53 1.23
C ALA A 202 7.08 23.88 1.66
N GLU A 203 7.18 24.90 0.79
CA GLU A 203 6.33 26.09 0.90
C GLU A 203 4.92 25.70 0.45
N ALA A 204 3.94 25.85 1.35
CA ALA A 204 2.57 25.44 1.11
C ALA A 204 1.62 26.66 1.10
N ARG A 205 0.67 26.67 0.19
CA ARG A 205 -0.43 27.66 0.13
C ARG A 205 -1.77 26.99 -0.12
N PHE A 206 -2.83 27.66 0.27
CA PHE A 206 -4.21 27.22 0.10
C PHE A 206 -4.92 28.04 -0.97
N LYS A 207 -5.59 27.34 -1.88
CA LYS A 207 -6.45 27.94 -2.90
C LYS A 207 -7.70 27.08 -3.07
N GLU A 208 -8.86 27.65 -2.88
CA GLU A 208 -10.12 26.97 -3.16
C GLU A 208 -10.43 26.96 -4.66
N ASN A 209 -11.33 26.07 -5.06
CA ASN A 209 -11.83 25.95 -6.43
C ASN A 209 -10.73 25.74 -7.48
N MET A 210 -9.73 24.93 -7.17
CA MET A 210 -8.73 24.51 -8.16
C MET A 210 -9.31 23.44 -9.08
N PHE A 211 -9.05 23.60 -10.38
CA PHE A 211 -9.40 22.60 -11.38
C PHE A 211 -8.26 21.58 -11.52
N GLY A 212 -8.54 20.32 -11.12
CA GLY A 212 -7.57 19.24 -11.21
C GLY A 212 -6.42 19.35 -10.19
N GLY A 213 -5.41 18.56 -10.41
CA GLY A 213 -4.20 18.50 -9.60
C GLY A 213 -3.03 17.95 -10.39
N GLY A 214 -1.93 17.62 -9.72
CA GLY A 214 -0.79 17.00 -10.35
C GLY A 214 0.55 17.47 -9.85
N VAL A 215 1.59 17.10 -10.61
CA VAL A 215 2.97 17.51 -10.32
C VAL A 215 3.62 18.07 -11.58
N ILE A 216 4.48 19.05 -11.40
CA ILE A 216 5.32 19.63 -12.43
C ILE A 216 6.76 19.52 -11.93
N VAL A 217 7.62 18.91 -12.74
CA VAL A 217 9.01 18.62 -12.40
C VAL A 217 9.93 19.42 -13.31
N ASP A 218 10.77 20.26 -12.74
CA ASP A 218 11.82 21.05 -13.43
C ASP A 218 11.34 21.85 -14.64
N ALA A 219 10.04 22.16 -14.72
CA ALA A 219 9.38 22.76 -15.87
C ALA A 219 9.55 22.00 -17.22
N ASN A 220 9.92 20.73 -17.16
CA ASN A 220 10.14 19.85 -18.30
C ASN A 220 9.20 18.65 -18.34
N GLU A 221 8.67 18.23 -17.20
CA GLU A 221 7.76 17.09 -17.09
C GLU A 221 6.53 17.48 -16.28
N VAL A 222 5.38 16.90 -16.64
CA VAL A 222 4.11 17.16 -15.94
C VAL A 222 3.24 15.92 -15.88
N VAL A 223 2.61 15.70 -14.71
CA VAL A 223 1.51 14.76 -14.55
C VAL A 223 0.28 15.57 -14.11
N LEU A 224 -0.72 15.64 -14.98
CA LEU A 224 -1.97 16.36 -14.73
C LEU A 224 -3.06 15.37 -14.31
N LEU A 225 -3.65 15.56 -13.14
CA LEU A 225 -4.78 14.79 -12.63
C LEU A 225 -6.07 15.42 -13.13
N LEU A 226 -6.82 14.71 -13.97
CA LEU A 226 -8.07 15.18 -14.55
C LEU A 226 -9.33 14.80 -13.74
N GLY A 227 -9.14 14.09 -12.62
CA GLY A 227 -10.23 13.57 -11.82
C GLY A 227 -10.72 12.21 -12.30
N ARG A 228 -11.92 11.81 -11.83
CA ARG A 228 -12.52 10.53 -12.21
C ARG A 228 -13.40 10.69 -13.43
N SER A 229 -13.29 9.75 -14.36
CA SER A 229 -14.24 9.66 -15.47
C SER A 229 -15.65 9.34 -14.95
N SER A 230 -16.65 10.04 -15.47
CA SER A 230 -18.07 9.80 -15.14
C SER A 230 -18.55 8.38 -15.52
N GLU A 231 -17.90 7.77 -16.51
CA GLU A 231 -18.29 6.47 -17.03
C GLU A 231 -17.60 5.28 -16.35
N SER A 232 -16.31 5.39 -16.00
CA SER A 232 -15.50 4.26 -15.53
C SER A 232 -15.21 4.25 -14.05
N ARG A 233 -15.52 5.29 -13.28
CA ARG A 233 -15.06 5.53 -11.89
C ARG A 233 -13.54 5.46 -11.70
N GLU A 234 -12.77 5.32 -12.76
CA GLU A 234 -11.31 5.28 -12.73
C GLU A 234 -10.73 6.68 -12.79
N SER A 235 -9.67 6.91 -12.03
CA SER A 235 -8.91 8.14 -12.11
C SER A 235 -8.16 8.21 -13.44
N LEU A 236 -8.16 9.41 -14.02
CA LEU A 236 -7.53 9.72 -15.30
C LEU A 236 -6.46 10.79 -15.10
N SER A 237 -5.29 10.58 -15.68
CA SER A 237 -4.24 11.60 -15.74
C SER A 237 -3.59 11.66 -17.12
N ILE A 238 -2.95 12.80 -17.39
CA ILE A 238 -2.07 13.01 -18.53
C ILE A 238 -0.65 13.14 -18.00
N TRP A 239 0.27 12.38 -18.54
CA TRP A 239 1.70 12.57 -18.37
C TRP A 239 2.34 13.07 -19.67
N SER A 240 3.28 13.97 -19.55
CA SER A 240 4.06 14.48 -20.68
C SER A 240 5.43 14.96 -20.21
N ASP A 241 6.45 14.67 -21.02
CA ASP A 241 7.80 15.23 -20.92
C ASP A 241 8.04 16.34 -21.97
N HIS A 242 6.97 16.82 -22.62
CA HIS A 242 7.03 17.95 -23.54
C HIS A 242 7.14 19.27 -22.79
N ALA A 243 8.27 19.96 -22.93
CA ALA A 243 8.57 21.19 -22.22
C ALA A 243 7.51 22.30 -22.41
N GLY A 244 6.83 22.36 -23.54
CA GLY A 244 5.74 23.30 -23.80
C GLY A 244 4.53 23.06 -22.90
N LEU A 245 4.13 21.79 -22.69
CA LEU A 245 3.02 21.46 -21.81
C LEU A 245 3.40 21.66 -20.33
N ALA A 246 4.62 21.29 -19.95
CA ALA A 246 5.13 21.53 -18.60
C ALA A 246 5.22 23.03 -18.29
N SER A 247 5.67 23.86 -19.23
CA SER A 247 5.71 25.33 -19.10
C SER A 247 4.30 25.94 -18.98
N PHE A 248 3.34 25.44 -19.77
CA PHE A 248 1.95 25.86 -19.65
C PHE A 248 1.38 25.55 -18.26
N ALA A 249 1.59 24.33 -17.78
CA ALA A 249 1.15 23.92 -16.45
C ALA A 249 1.83 24.73 -15.34
N LYS A 250 3.13 25.02 -15.47
CA LYS A 250 3.87 25.90 -14.55
C LYS A 250 3.28 27.32 -14.53
N ASN A 251 3.01 27.91 -15.66
CA ASN A 251 2.42 29.26 -15.74
C ASN A 251 1.04 29.29 -15.06
N TYR A 252 0.23 28.23 -15.24
CA TYR A 252 -1.04 28.10 -14.53
C TYR A 252 -0.85 27.93 -13.02
N PHE A 253 0.13 27.16 -12.58
CA PHE A 253 0.49 27.04 -11.17
C PHE A 253 0.88 28.39 -10.57
N GLU A 254 1.74 29.17 -11.24
CA GLU A 254 2.18 30.48 -10.76
C GLU A 254 1.00 31.47 -10.65
N PHE A 255 0.08 31.45 -11.62
CA PHE A 255 -1.14 32.24 -11.54
C PHE A 255 -1.96 31.91 -10.29
N LEU A 256 -2.18 30.62 -10.01
CA LEU A 256 -2.89 30.19 -8.79
C LEU A 256 -2.10 30.51 -7.51
N TRP A 257 -0.78 30.41 -7.58
CA TRP A 257 0.11 30.67 -6.45
C TRP A 257 0.05 32.10 -5.94
N ILE A 258 -0.04 33.07 -6.84
CA ILE A 258 -0.14 34.52 -6.49
C ILE A 258 -1.43 34.78 -5.71
N GLU A 259 -2.52 34.13 -6.07
CA GLU A 259 -3.81 34.28 -5.42
C GLU A 259 -4.02 33.42 -4.17
N ALA A 260 -3.13 32.47 -3.94
CA ALA A 260 -3.23 31.52 -2.84
C ALA A 260 -2.80 32.13 -1.50
N ALA A 261 -3.54 31.80 -0.44
CA ALA A 261 -3.24 32.24 0.90
C ALA A 261 -2.22 31.30 1.59
N PRO A 262 -1.32 31.81 2.47
CA PRO A 262 -0.53 30.94 3.33
C PRO A 262 -1.46 30.11 4.22
N PRO A 263 -1.00 28.93 4.72
CA PRO A 263 -1.78 28.14 5.65
C PRO A 263 -2.18 28.99 6.85
N ALA A 264 -3.47 28.95 7.23
CA ALA A 264 -3.93 29.60 8.44
C ALA A 264 -3.08 29.06 9.60
N LYS A 265 -2.43 29.97 10.35
CA LYS A 265 -1.82 29.57 11.61
C LYS A 265 -2.96 29.07 12.49
N THR A 266 -2.99 27.78 12.75
CA THR A 266 -3.85 27.20 13.79
C THR A 266 -3.53 27.95 15.08
N GLY A 267 -4.49 28.74 15.55
CA GLY A 267 -4.36 29.52 16.78
C GLY A 267 -4.08 28.62 17.97
N ASP A 268 -3.32 29.16 18.88
CA ASP A 268 -3.03 28.65 20.23
C ASP A 268 -4.27 28.17 20.99
#